data_e7fcd08758f2424ca473c4425824a689
#
_entry.id   e7fcd08758f2424ca473c4425824a689
#
_cell.length_a   1.000
_cell.length_b   1.000
_cell.length_c   1.000
_cell.angle_alpha   90.00
_cell.angle_beta   90.00
_cell.angle_gamma   90.00
#
_symmetry.space_group_name_H-M   'P 1'
#
loop_
_entity.id
_entity.type
_entity.pdbx_description
1 polymer ?
#
loop_
_entity_poly.entity_id
_entity_poly.type
_entity_poly.pdbx_seq_one_letter_code
_entity_poly.pdbx_strand_id
1 'polypeptide(L)'
;KEHGLEYRCDATGNVVIRKPATTGYEGRPTVILQSHMDMVCEKNSDVAFDFEHDAIRTRIDDGWVRAEGTTLGADDGIGMAAALAMLASATVAHPALEALFTVDEETGLTGAFGLGEGMLTGKYLINLDSEDEGELFIGCAGGVDTVAKFSPMVTPAPDGFEYFRIDVKG
;
A
#
# COMPACT_ATOMS: atom_id res chain seq x y z
N LYS A 1 -20.97 -1.09 3.83
CA LYS A 1 -22.45 -0.94 3.96
C LYS A 1 -23.18 -2.24 3.64
N GLU A 2 -22.73 -2.98 2.63
CA GLU A 2 -23.40 -4.21 2.16
C GLU A 2 -23.44 -5.31 3.23
N HIS A 3 -22.39 -5.45 4.02
CA HIS A 3 -22.28 -6.44 5.10
C HIS A 3 -22.67 -5.92 6.49
N GLY A 4 -23.15 -4.68 6.61
CA GLY A 4 -23.60 -4.09 7.89
C GLY A 4 -22.50 -3.88 8.93
N LEU A 5 -21.23 -3.94 8.54
CA LEU A 5 -20.09 -3.75 9.44
C LEU A 5 -19.87 -2.27 9.76
N GLU A 6 -19.44 -1.99 11.01
CA GLU A 6 -18.99 -0.65 11.41
C GLU A 6 -17.72 -0.28 10.68
N TYR A 7 -17.64 0.96 10.21
CA TYR A 7 -16.42 1.51 9.62
C TYR A 7 -16.19 2.96 10.07
N ARG A 8 -14.93 3.36 10.05
CA ARG A 8 -14.49 4.73 10.31
C ARG A 8 -13.46 5.14 9.27
N CYS A 9 -13.50 6.42 8.90
CA CYS A 9 -12.42 7.07 8.14
C CYS A 9 -11.80 8.15 9.02
N ASP A 10 -10.49 8.28 9.00
CA ASP A 10 -9.81 9.40 9.64
C ASP A 10 -9.64 10.60 8.71
N ALA A 11 -9.01 11.67 9.20
CA ALA A 11 -8.79 12.89 8.43
C ALA A 11 -7.76 12.72 7.31
N THR A 12 -6.89 11.72 7.41
CA THR A 12 -5.88 11.40 6.38
C THR A 12 -6.49 10.60 5.23
N GLY A 13 -7.59 9.89 5.48
CA GLY A 13 -8.26 9.05 4.52
C GLY A 13 -8.13 7.55 4.78
N ASN A 14 -7.45 7.16 5.87
CA ASN A 14 -7.40 5.76 6.27
C ASN A 14 -8.78 5.25 6.64
N VAL A 15 -9.03 3.97 6.36
CA VAL A 15 -10.30 3.30 6.65
C VAL A 15 -10.07 2.15 7.61
N VAL A 16 -10.86 2.08 8.68
CA VAL A 16 -10.92 0.92 9.59
C VAL A 16 -12.30 0.31 9.53
N ILE A 17 -12.38 -0.99 9.28
CA ILE A 17 -13.63 -1.76 9.30
C ILE A 17 -13.56 -2.77 10.44
N ARG A 18 -14.62 -2.83 11.27
CA ARG A 18 -14.68 -3.72 12.43
C ARG A 18 -15.64 -4.86 12.20
N LYS A 19 -15.19 -6.04 12.59
CA LYS A 19 -16.02 -7.26 12.59
C LYS A 19 -16.00 -7.89 14.00
N PRO A 20 -17.17 -8.13 14.64
CA PRO A 20 -17.23 -8.82 15.93
C PRO A 20 -16.64 -10.23 15.84
N ALA A 21 -16.16 -10.75 16.98
CA ALA A 21 -15.68 -12.12 17.06
C ALA A 21 -16.81 -13.12 16.74
N THR A 22 -16.43 -14.26 16.21
CA THR A 22 -17.34 -15.41 16.09
C THR A 22 -17.55 -16.06 17.45
N THR A 23 -18.67 -16.78 17.59
CA THR A 23 -19.05 -17.50 18.83
C THR A 23 -17.89 -18.38 19.32
N GLY A 24 -17.52 -18.20 20.60
CA GLY A 24 -16.40 -18.90 21.23
C GLY A 24 -15.04 -18.23 21.10
N TYR A 25 -14.95 -17.10 20.42
CA TYR A 25 -13.72 -16.31 20.26
C TYR A 25 -13.77 -14.92 20.89
N GLU A 26 -14.85 -14.56 21.59
CA GLU A 26 -15.10 -13.22 22.13
C GLU A 26 -14.07 -12.79 23.17
N GLY A 27 -13.49 -13.74 23.91
CA GLY A 27 -12.46 -13.46 24.92
C GLY A 27 -11.04 -13.34 24.37
N ARG A 28 -10.85 -13.47 23.07
CA ARG A 28 -9.53 -13.38 22.46
C ARG A 28 -9.17 -11.94 22.07
N PRO A 29 -7.87 -11.59 22.09
CA PRO A 29 -7.44 -10.26 21.63
C PRO A 29 -7.87 -9.98 20.18
N THR A 30 -8.27 -8.74 19.93
CA THR A 30 -8.57 -8.25 18.58
C THR A 30 -7.33 -8.30 17.71
N VAL A 31 -7.49 -8.73 16.46
CA VAL A 31 -6.44 -8.78 15.44
C VAL A 31 -6.72 -7.69 14.40
N ILE A 32 -5.68 -6.96 14.04
CA ILE A 32 -5.68 -5.97 12.98
C ILE A 32 -5.12 -6.64 11.72
N LEU A 33 -5.85 -6.54 10.61
CA LEU A 33 -5.40 -6.90 9.27
C LEU A 33 -5.10 -5.59 8.55
N GLN A 34 -3.83 -5.33 8.22
CA GLN A 34 -3.43 -4.07 7.60
C GLN A 34 -2.96 -4.29 6.17
N SER A 35 -3.35 -3.37 5.31
CA SER A 35 -2.92 -3.26 3.91
C SER A 35 -3.02 -1.80 3.45
N HIS A 36 -2.34 -1.43 2.35
CA HIS A 36 -2.50 -0.10 1.76
C HIS A 36 -3.41 -0.12 0.53
N MET A 37 -3.98 1.05 0.18
CA MET A 37 -4.98 1.18 -0.89
C MET A 37 -4.43 1.77 -2.18
N ASP A 38 -3.28 2.39 -2.12
CA ASP A 38 -2.58 2.99 -3.25
C ASP A 38 -1.68 1.98 -3.96
N MET A 39 -1.13 2.37 -5.09
CA MET A 39 -0.16 1.61 -5.85
C MET A 39 0.80 2.55 -6.56
N VAL A 40 1.99 2.07 -6.89
CA VAL A 40 2.91 2.78 -7.80
C VAL A 40 2.26 2.90 -9.18
N CYS A 41 2.07 4.13 -9.66
CA CYS A 41 1.46 4.41 -10.96
C CYS A 41 2.54 4.59 -12.04
N GLU A 42 3.13 3.50 -12.51
CA GLU A 42 4.19 3.49 -13.53
C GLU A 42 3.77 2.73 -14.79
N LYS A 43 4.30 3.16 -15.92
CA LYS A 43 4.06 2.54 -17.23
C LYS A 43 5.29 2.59 -18.12
N ASN A 44 5.35 1.69 -19.11
CA ASN A 44 6.37 1.74 -20.13
C ASN A 44 6.23 3.04 -20.97
N SER A 45 7.36 3.57 -21.42
CA SER A 45 7.40 4.85 -22.13
C SER A 45 6.66 4.87 -23.48
N ASP A 46 6.45 3.71 -24.07
CA ASP A 46 5.73 3.49 -25.34
C ASP A 46 4.24 3.21 -25.15
N VAL A 47 3.76 3.14 -23.92
CA VAL A 47 2.35 2.85 -23.58
C VAL A 47 1.60 4.14 -23.30
N ALA A 48 0.53 4.40 -24.05
CA ALA A 48 -0.44 5.44 -23.76
C ALA A 48 -1.44 4.90 -22.74
N PHE A 49 -1.38 5.42 -21.51
CA PHE A 49 -2.25 4.99 -20.39
C PHE A 49 -2.43 6.15 -19.42
N ASP A 50 -3.64 6.31 -18.92
CA ASP A 50 -4.02 7.31 -17.92
C ASP A 50 -4.52 6.57 -16.66
N PHE A 51 -3.73 6.63 -15.57
CA PHE A 51 -4.06 5.95 -14.32
C PHE A 51 -5.32 6.48 -13.62
N GLU A 52 -5.80 7.67 -13.97
CA GLU A 52 -7.05 8.23 -13.41
C GLU A 52 -8.30 7.75 -14.14
N HIS A 53 -8.17 7.33 -15.42
CA HIS A 53 -9.31 7.06 -16.28
C HIS A 53 -9.31 5.68 -16.92
N ASP A 54 -8.13 5.09 -17.15
CA ASP A 54 -8.02 3.80 -17.84
C ASP A 54 -8.01 2.63 -16.86
N ALA A 55 -8.66 1.54 -17.24
CA ALA A 55 -8.59 0.29 -16.49
C ALA A 55 -7.30 -0.48 -16.80
N ILE A 56 -6.63 -0.98 -15.78
CA ILE A 56 -5.44 -1.82 -15.93
C ILE A 56 -5.80 -3.06 -16.73
N ARG A 57 -5.10 -3.27 -17.84
CA ARG A 57 -5.27 -4.45 -18.69
C ARG A 57 -4.42 -5.58 -18.15
N THR A 58 -5.06 -6.69 -17.85
CA THR A 58 -4.37 -7.87 -17.31
C THR A 58 -4.40 -9.02 -18.30
N ARG A 59 -3.35 -9.86 -18.25
CA ARG A 59 -3.28 -11.14 -18.95
C ARG A 59 -2.79 -12.24 -18.02
N ILE A 60 -3.10 -13.49 -18.36
CA ILE A 60 -2.52 -14.66 -17.70
C ILE A 60 -1.34 -15.13 -18.55
N ASP A 61 -0.18 -15.25 -17.93
CA ASP A 61 1.08 -15.62 -18.55
C ASP A 61 1.81 -16.61 -17.63
N ASP A 62 1.91 -17.85 -18.08
CA ASP A 62 2.51 -18.97 -17.33
C ASP A 62 1.98 -19.10 -15.88
N GLY A 63 0.65 -19.01 -15.72
CA GLY A 63 -0.02 -19.09 -14.41
C GLY A 63 0.02 -17.80 -13.56
N TRP A 64 0.64 -16.74 -14.05
CA TRP A 64 0.72 -15.44 -13.40
C TRP A 64 -0.25 -14.44 -14.02
N VAL A 65 -0.88 -13.62 -13.17
CA VAL A 65 -1.60 -12.43 -13.63
C VAL A 65 -0.59 -11.29 -13.77
N ARG A 66 -0.50 -10.72 -14.97
CA ARG A 66 0.42 -9.62 -15.30
C ARG A 66 -0.35 -8.45 -15.89
N ALA A 67 0.12 -7.22 -15.64
CA ALA A 67 -0.37 -6.04 -16.34
C ALA A 67 0.31 -5.88 -17.70
N GLU A 68 -0.37 -5.24 -18.64
CA GLU A 68 0.13 -4.96 -19.97
C GLU A 68 0.74 -3.56 -20.05
N GLY A 69 2.04 -3.47 -19.81
CA GLY A 69 2.81 -2.24 -19.95
C GLY A 69 2.64 -1.22 -18.84
N THR A 70 1.98 -1.60 -17.75
CA THR A 70 1.81 -0.80 -16.53
C THR A 70 2.15 -1.61 -15.30
N THR A 71 2.25 -0.97 -14.14
CA THR A 71 2.16 -1.62 -12.84
C THR A 71 0.80 -2.28 -12.64
N LEU A 72 0.72 -3.29 -11.76
CA LEU A 72 -0.48 -4.11 -11.55
C LEU A 72 -1.31 -3.69 -10.32
N GLY A 73 -0.67 -3.28 -9.24
CA GLY A 73 -1.30 -3.00 -7.94
C GLY A 73 -1.63 -4.26 -7.13
N ALA A 74 -0.95 -5.38 -7.39
CA ALA A 74 -1.05 -6.57 -6.54
C ALA A 74 -0.46 -6.32 -5.15
N ASP A 75 0.53 -5.49 -5.07
CA ASP A 75 1.03 -4.78 -3.91
C ASP A 75 0.19 -3.50 -3.71
N ASP A 76 -0.57 -3.33 -2.66
CA ASP A 76 -0.96 -4.36 -1.67
C ASP A 76 -2.44 -4.78 -1.87
N GLY A 77 -2.89 -4.81 -3.14
CA GLY A 77 -4.24 -5.24 -3.51
C GLY A 77 -4.57 -6.65 -3.03
N ILE A 78 -3.56 -7.53 -2.91
CA ILE A 78 -3.78 -8.90 -2.41
C ILE A 78 -4.04 -8.90 -0.90
N GLY A 79 -3.35 -8.07 -0.13
CA GLY A 79 -3.60 -7.89 1.29
C GLY A 79 -5.00 -7.31 1.55
N MET A 80 -5.40 -6.31 0.76
CA MET A 80 -6.77 -5.80 0.78
C MET A 80 -7.79 -6.91 0.51
N ALA A 81 -7.58 -7.71 -0.53
CA ALA A 81 -8.48 -8.79 -0.89
C ALA A 81 -8.59 -9.84 0.22
N ALA A 82 -7.48 -10.21 0.86
CA ALA A 82 -7.46 -11.14 1.98
C ALA A 82 -8.23 -10.60 3.19
N ALA A 83 -7.99 -9.34 3.57
CA ALA A 83 -8.73 -8.68 4.66
C ALA A 83 -10.24 -8.60 4.35
N LEU A 84 -10.62 -8.22 3.14
CA LEU A 84 -12.02 -8.17 2.70
C LEU A 84 -12.66 -9.56 2.68
N ALA A 85 -11.96 -10.60 2.27
CA ALA A 85 -12.45 -11.97 2.32
C ALA A 85 -12.74 -12.42 3.76
N MET A 86 -11.87 -12.08 4.71
CA MET A 86 -12.10 -12.34 6.14
C MET A 86 -13.30 -11.57 6.68
N LEU A 87 -13.47 -10.31 6.30
CA LEU A 87 -14.62 -9.51 6.68
C LEU A 87 -15.94 -10.08 6.12
N ALA A 88 -15.94 -10.53 4.88
CA ALA A 88 -17.11 -11.08 4.19
C ALA A 88 -17.45 -12.52 4.64
N SER A 89 -16.48 -13.28 5.14
CA SER A 89 -16.67 -14.70 5.49
C SER A 89 -17.71 -14.88 6.61
N ALA A 90 -18.65 -15.79 6.41
CA ALA A 90 -19.61 -16.23 7.41
C ALA A 90 -19.20 -17.55 8.10
N THR A 91 -18.14 -18.21 7.64
CA THR A 91 -17.78 -19.58 8.04
C THR A 91 -16.44 -19.71 8.76
N VAL A 92 -15.53 -18.77 8.52
CA VAL A 92 -14.22 -18.78 9.18
C VAL A 92 -14.37 -18.28 10.62
N ALA A 93 -13.91 -19.09 11.59
CA ALA A 93 -13.88 -18.69 13.00
C ALA A 93 -12.74 -17.70 13.24
N HIS A 94 -13.03 -16.58 13.95
CA HIS A 94 -12.04 -15.52 14.17
C HIS A 94 -12.33 -14.75 15.47
N PRO A 95 -11.32 -14.15 16.12
CA PRO A 95 -11.51 -13.14 17.16
C PRO A 95 -12.12 -11.86 16.56
N ALA A 96 -12.36 -10.84 17.37
CA ALA A 96 -12.71 -9.53 16.82
C ALA A 96 -11.61 -9.07 15.82
N LEU A 97 -12.05 -8.52 14.69
CA LEU A 97 -11.15 -8.05 13.63
C LEU A 97 -11.29 -6.55 13.42
N GLU A 98 -10.17 -5.90 13.17
CA GLU A 98 -10.07 -4.55 12.62
C GLU A 98 -9.31 -4.66 11.30
N ALA A 99 -9.95 -4.38 10.16
CA ALA A 99 -9.25 -4.25 8.88
C ALA A 99 -8.88 -2.77 8.71
N LEU A 100 -7.59 -2.48 8.72
CA LEU A 100 -7.01 -1.16 8.50
C LEU A 100 -6.52 -1.07 7.06
N PHE A 101 -7.08 -0.12 6.31
CA PHE A 101 -6.66 0.21 4.97
C PHE A 101 -6.03 1.61 4.99
N THR A 102 -4.73 1.69 4.76
CA THR A 102 -3.97 2.94 4.75
C THR A 102 -3.91 3.54 3.36
N VAL A 103 -3.71 4.85 3.28
CA VAL A 103 -3.47 5.59 2.04
C VAL A 103 -2.00 5.95 1.92
N ASP A 104 -1.54 6.15 0.69
CA ASP A 104 -0.27 6.81 0.37
C ASP A 104 0.94 6.15 1.06
N GLU A 105 1.02 4.82 0.96
CA GLU A 105 2.15 4.03 1.43
C GLU A 105 3.37 4.28 0.53
N GLU A 106 3.18 4.14 -0.78
CA GLU A 106 4.19 4.13 -1.83
C GLU A 106 4.97 5.44 -1.98
N THR A 107 4.44 6.57 -1.51
CA THR A 107 5.09 7.86 -1.63
C THR A 107 5.65 8.42 -0.32
N GLY A 108 5.44 7.74 0.81
CA GLY A 108 6.04 8.19 2.07
C GLY A 108 5.28 7.82 3.33
N LEU A 109 4.44 6.77 3.32
CA LEU A 109 3.72 6.26 4.49
C LEU A 109 2.80 7.32 5.15
N THR A 110 2.29 8.28 4.37
CA THR A 110 1.51 9.42 4.89
C THR A 110 0.29 8.94 5.67
N GLY A 111 -0.38 7.89 5.19
CA GLY A 111 -1.50 7.26 5.88
C GLY A 111 -1.11 6.68 7.23
N ALA A 112 -0.02 5.92 7.28
CA ALA A 112 0.45 5.31 8.54
C ALA A 112 0.87 6.37 9.57
N PHE A 113 1.62 7.39 9.16
CA PHE A 113 2.00 8.50 10.05
C PHE A 113 0.82 9.37 10.46
N GLY A 114 -0.19 9.52 9.63
CA GLY A 114 -1.39 10.31 9.88
C GLY A 114 -2.53 9.54 10.55
N LEU A 115 -2.31 8.29 10.96
CA LEU A 115 -3.37 7.47 11.57
C LEU A 115 -3.94 8.15 12.81
N GLY A 116 -5.25 8.37 12.80
CA GLY A 116 -5.97 9.06 13.87
C GLY A 116 -5.89 8.32 15.21
N GLU A 117 -5.76 9.07 16.29
CA GLU A 117 -5.76 8.50 17.64
C GLU A 117 -7.06 7.74 17.93
N GLY A 118 -6.96 6.56 18.55
CA GLY A 118 -8.11 5.73 18.90
C GLY A 118 -8.80 5.05 17.70
N MET A 119 -8.21 5.10 16.52
CA MET A 119 -8.72 4.36 15.35
C MET A 119 -8.64 2.85 15.54
N LEU A 120 -7.62 2.36 16.24
CA LEU A 120 -7.37 0.94 16.48
C LEU A 120 -7.46 0.59 17.95
N THR A 121 -7.91 -0.62 18.23
CA THR A 121 -7.96 -1.22 19.58
C THR A 121 -7.28 -2.59 19.62
N GLY A 122 -6.94 -3.14 18.47
CA GLY A 122 -6.34 -4.45 18.30
C GLY A 122 -4.97 -4.56 18.96
N LYS A 123 -4.63 -5.77 19.42
CA LYS A 123 -3.37 -6.05 20.09
C LYS A 123 -2.31 -6.65 19.14
N TYR A 124 -2.75 -7.34 18.11
CA TYR A 124 -1.89 -7.97 17.12
C TYR A 124 -2.19 -7.37 15.77
N LEU A 125 -1.14 -7.02 15.04
CA LEU A 125 -1.25 -6.53 13.66
C LEU A 125 -0.60 -7.55 12.73
N ILE A 126 -1.32 -7.91 11.68
CA ILE A 126 -0.84 -8.74 10.57
C ILE A 126 -0.87 -7.85 9.33
N ASN A 127 0.30 -7.59 8.79
CA ASN A 127 0.50 -6.91 7.52
C ASN A 127 0.82 -7.97 6.45
N LEU A 128 0.19 -7.87 5.28
CA LEU A 128 0.38 -8.79 4.16
C LEU A 128 1.19 -8.18 3.01
N ASP A 129 1.80 -7.06 3.29
CA ASP A 129 2.63 -6.28 2.39
C ASP A 129 4.10 -6.78 2.45
N SER A 130 4.29 -8.05 2.11
CA SER A 130 5.59 -8.72 2.07
C SER A 130 5.75 -9.49 0.77
N GLU A 131 6.89 -9.34 0.11
CA GLU A 131 7.17 -9.91 -1.21
C GLU A 131 7.73 -11.34 -1.16
N ASP A 132 8.31 -11.77 -0.03
CA ASP A 132 8.96 -13.07 0.07
C ASP A 132 7.96 -14.15 0.48
N GLU A 133 7.71 -15.08 -0.43
CA GLU A 133 6.74 -16.16 -0.22
C GLU A 133 7.19 -17.12 0.90
N GLY A 134 6.29 -17.31 1.87
CA GLY A 134 6.49 -18.27 2.97
C GLY A 134 7.36 -17.74 4.11
N GLU A 135 7.76 -16.48 4.11
CA GLU A 135 8.54 -15.87 5.17
C GLU A 135 7.68 -14.97 6.08
N LEU A 136 8.05 -14.91 7.36
CA LEU A 136 7.45 -14.04 8.35
C LEU A 136 8.49 -13.01 8.82
N PHE A 137 8.17 -11.73 8.63
CA PHE A 137 9.00 -10.63 9.08
C PHE A 137 8.44 -10.00 10.34
N ILE A 138 9.30 -9.65 11.29
CA ILE A 138 8.95 -8.93 12.53
C ILE A 138 9.47 -7.49 12.53
N GLY A 139 9.97 -7.03 11.40
CA GLY A 139 10.48 -5.68 11.19
C GLY A 139 10.93 -5.50 9.74
N CYS A 140 11.24 -4.28 9.40
CA CYS A 140 11.76 -3.91 8.07
C CYS A 140 12.96 -2.95 8.20
N ALA A 141 13.62 -2.68 7.08
CA ALA A 141 14.64 -1.65 7.00
C ALA A 141 14.03 -0.25 7.19
N GLY A 142 14.77 0.62 7.83
CA GLY A 142 14.43 2.05 7.88
C GLY A 142 15.02 2.79 6.70
N GLY A 143 14.44 3.96 6.37
CA GLY A 143 14.93 4.86 5.34
C GLY A 143 15.08 6.29 5.85
N VAL A 144 15.89 7.09 5.16
CA VAL A 144 16.02 8.52 5.38
C VAL A 144 16.09 9.23 4.04
N ASP A 145 15.17 10.15 3.80
CA ASP A 145 15.25 11.06 2.67
C ASP A 145 16.09 12.29 3.03
N THR A 146 17.10 12.56 2.22
CA THR A 146 17.96 13.71 2.41
C THR A 146 17.92 14.63 1.19
N VAL A 147 17.49 15.86 1.40
CA VAL A 147 17.49 16.89 0.36
C VAL A 147 18.58 17.91 0.62
N ALA A 148 19.59 17.95 -0.25
CA ALA A 148 20.60 18.99 -0.26
C ALA A 148 20.20 20.10 -1.23
N LYS A 149 20.05 21.33 -0.73
CA LYS A 149 19.77 22.51 -1.56
C LYS A 149 20.97 23.46 -1.53
N PHE A 150 21.47 23.82 -2.69
CA PHE A 150 22.50 24.84 -2.81
C PHE A 150 22.17 25.78 -3.97
N SER A 151 22.61 27.03 -3.87
CA SER A 151 22.43 28.02 -4.93
C SER A 151 23.82 28.36 -5.51
N PRO A 152 24.21 27.71 -6.62
CA PRO A 152 25.50 27.99 -7.23
C PRO A 152 25.52 29.39 -7.87
N MET A 153 26.67 30.05 -7.86
CA MET A 153 26.90 31.19 -8.73
C MET A 153 27.06 30.66 -10.17
N VAL A 154 26.21 31.15 -11.05
CA VAL A 154 26.29 30.82 -12.48
C VAL A 154 27.28 31.75 -13.16
N THR A 155 28.28 31.20 -13.81
CA THR A 155 29.24 31.93 -14.64
C THR A 155 29.16 31.42 -16.07
N PRO A 156 29.44 32.26 -17.08
CA PRO A 156 29.58 31.77 -18.45
C PRO A 156 30.63 30.65 -18.49
N ALA A 157 30.37 29.64 -19.31
CA ALA A 157 31.37 28.58 -19.49
C ALA A 157 32.59 29.14 -20.20
N PRO A 158 33.79 28.72 -19.81
CA PRO A 158 34.99 29.03 -20.57
C PRO A 158 34.94 28.44 -21.99
N ASP A 159 35.59 29.12 -22.95
CA ASP A 159 35.72 28.59 -24.30
C ASP A 159 36.45 27.26 -24.31
N GLY A 160 35.95 26.32 -25.15
CA GLY A 160 36.53 24.98 -25.28
C GLY A 160 36.01 23.94 -24.31
N PHE A 161 35.00 24.28 -23.45
CA PHE A 161 34.30 23.29 -22.62
C PHE A 161 33.05 22.75 -23.34
N GLU A 162 32.82 21.46 -23.20
CA GLU A 162 31.59 20.79 -23.65
C GLU A 162 30.69 20.50 -22.43
N TYR A 163 29.36 20.48 -22.68
CA TYR A 163 28.37 20.20 -21.66
C TYR A 163 27.78 18.80 -21.87
N PHE A 164 27.67 18.08 -20.79
CA PHE A 164 27.05 16.77 -20.78
C PHE A 164 25.90 16.75 -19.76
N ARG A 165 24.79 16.16 -20.15
CA ARG A 165 23.72 15.77 -19.23
C ARG A 165 23.82 14.27 -19.02
N ILE A 166 23.87 13.84 -17.77
CA ILE A 166 23.84 12.43 -17.40
C ILE A 166 22.45 12.16 -16.81
N ASP A 167 21.69 11.32 -17.49
CA ASP A 167 20.41 10.83 -16.98
C ASP A 167 20.63 9.41 -16.47
N VAL A 168 20.38 9.19 -15.16
CA VAL A 168 20.39 7.86 -14.56
C VAL A 168 18.94 7.40 -14.48
N LYS A 169 18.66 6.25 -15.08
CA LYS A 169 17.33 5.65 -15.06
C LYS A 169 17.42 4.30 -14.36
N GLY A 170 16.47 4.05 -13.44
CA GLY A 170 16.25 2.77 -12.78
C GLY A 170 15.44 1.82 -13.64
#